data_b8b3725a31721f51473a73ca2812af13
#
_entry.id   b8b3725a31721f51473a73ca2812af13
#
_cell.length_a   1.000
_cell.length_b   1.000
_cell.length_c   1.000
_cell.angle_alpha   90.00
_cell.angle_beta   90.00
_cell.angle_gamma   90.00
#
_symmetry.space_group_name_H-M   'P 1'
#
loop_
_entity.id
_entity.type
_entity.pdbx_description
1 polymer ?
#
loop_
_entity_poly.entity_id
_entity_poly.type
_entity_poly.pdbx_seq_one_letter_code
_entity_poly.pdbx_strand_id
1 'polypeptide(L)'
;MAVYLLDSNIFIQAHQTTYPFDVVPGFWQKLKELSAKEVIKSIDKVKKEVCDIGNPDKLANWLETDIGKDFFVDSSPCIDVYAEIAHWTNSNSQYTQFAKSEFLSTDLADPWLIAYAKKNNCVIVTHETSQPEIKKRIKIPEAC
;
A
#
# COMPACT_ATOMS: atom_id res chain seq x y z
N MET A 1 4.15 20.42 0.13
CA MET A 1 5.17 19.33 0.15
C MET A 1 4.50 18.00 -0.13
N ALA A 2 5.06 17.21 -1.02
CA ALA A 2 4.46 15.93 -1.38
C ALA A 2 4.58 14.91 -0.24
N VAL A 3 3.50 14.16 -0.02
CA VAL A 3 3.48 13.03 0.90
C VAL A 3 3.44 11.76 0.08
N TYR A 4 4.27 10.79 0.43
CA TYR A 4 4.39 9.52 -0.26
C TYR A 4 3.72 8.41 0.55
N LEU A 5 2.81 7.67 -0.09
CA LEU A 5 2.17 6.50 0.52
C LEU A 5 2.89 5.25 0.09
N LEU A 6 3.31 4.44 1.05
CA LEU A 6 4.05 3.20 0.79
C LEU A 6 3.09 2.01 0.71
N ASP A 7 3.19 1.24 -0.37
CA ASP A 7 2.49 -0.03 -0.55
C ASP A 7 3.14 -1.11 0.32
N SER A 8 2.38 -2.16 0.63
CA SER A 8 2.87 -3.30 1.44
C SER A 8 4.12 -3.96 0.86
N ASN A 9 4.23 -4.04 -0.46
CA ASN A 9 5.37 -4.66 -1.13
C ASN A 9 6.69 -3.96 -0.83
N ILE A 10 6.68 -2.66 -0.55
CA ILE A 10 7.89 -1.91 -0.17
C ILE A 10 8.49 -2.53 1.09
N PHE A 11 7.66 -2.82 2.10
CA PHE A 11 8.12 -3.40 3.37
C PHE A 11 8.47 -4.88 3.23
N ILE A 12 7.58 -5.65 2.62
CA ILE A 12 7.72 -7.11 2.54
C ILE A 12 8.94 -7.47 1.71
N GLN A 13 9.09 -6.90 0.53
CA GLN A 13 10.19 -7.20 -0.36
C GLN A 13 11.51 -6.70 0.20
N ALA A 14 11.53 -5.52 0.81
CA ALA A 14 12.72 -4.99 1.44
C ALA A 14 13.20 -5.90 2.57
N HIS A 15 12.28 -6.37 3.42
CA HIS A 15 12.62 -7.25 4.53
C HIS A 15 13.10 -8.62 4.07
N GLN A 16 12.45 -9.20 3.06
CA GLN A 16 12.73 -10.58 2.63
C GLN A 16 13.94 -10.72 1.72
N THR A 17 14.17 -9.77 0.83
CA THR A 17 15.15 -9.95 -0.25
C THR A 17 16.15 -8.82 -0.41
N THR A 18 15.70 -7.58 -0.43
CA THR A 18 16.54 -6.45 -0.84
C THR A 18 17.32 -5.84 0.32
N TYR A 19 16.66 -5.57 1.44
CA TYR A 19 17.24 -4.85 2.58
C TYR A 19 16.86 -5.50 3.91
N PRO A 20 17.34 -6.74 4.22
CA PRO A 20 17.08 -7.35 5.53
C PRO A 20 17.60 -6.46 6.67
N PHE A 21 16.93 -6.51 7.83
CA PHE A 21 17.31 -5.69 8.98
C PHE A 21 18.78 -5.83 9.37
N ASP A 22 19.29 -7.06 9.32
CA ASP A 22 20.64 -7.37 9.77
C ASP A 22 21.72 -6.97 8.75
N VAL A 23 21.34 -6.84 7.47
CA VAL A 23 22.29 -6.57 6.39
C VAL A 23 22.30 -5.09 6.02
N VAL A 24 21.14 -4.44 5.99
CA VAL A 24 21.03 -3.02 5.62
C VAL A 24 20.20 -2.25 6.66
N PRO A 25 20.71 -2.10 7.89
CA PRO A 25 19.96 -1.38 8.92
C PRO A 25 19.71 0.10 8.57
N GLY A 26 20.58 0.70 7.77
CA GLY A 26 20.45 2.09 7.34
C GLY A 26 19.18 2.38 6.54
N PHE A 27 18.70 1.42 5.75
CA PHE A 27 17.45 1.57 5.01
C PHE A 27 16.27 1.75 5.97
N TRP A 28 16.18 0.90 6.99
CA TRP A 28 15.09 0.93 7.97
C TRP A 28 15.15 2.17 8.84
N GLN A 29 16.36 2.59 9.22
CA GLN A 29 16.57 3.83 9.97
C GLN A 29 16.11 5.05 9.14
N LYS A 30 16.38 5.06 7.85
CA LYS A 30 15.95 6.13 6.96
C LYS A 30 14.43 6.20 6.84
N LEU A 31 13.75 5.05 6.75
CA LEU A 31 12.29 5.01 6.75
C LEU A 31 11.72 5.62 8.04
N LYS A 32 12.33 5.29 9.17
CA LYS A 32 11.92 5.84 10.47
C LYS A 32 12.09 7.37 10.52
N GLU A 33 13.21 7.88 10.02
CA GLU A 33 13.46 9.33 9.94
C GLU A 33 12.44 10.03 9.06
N LEU A 34 12.15 9.50 7.86
CA LEU A 34 11.18 10.08 6.94
C LEU A 34 9.76 10.04 7.51
N SER A 35 9.43 8.99 8.23
CA SER A 35 8.14 8.90 8.94
C SER A 35 8.00 9.99 9.99
N ALA A 36 9.06 10.22 10.78
CA ALA A 36 9.07 11.27 11.80
C ALA A 36 8.89 12.66 11.19
N LYS A 37 9.36 12.88 9.97
CA LYS A 37 9.20 14.13 9.23
C LYS A 37 7.87 14.23 8.48
N GLU A 38 7.03 13.22 8.58
CA GLU A 38 5.72 13.13 7.90
C GLU A 38 5.82 13.20 6.37
N VAL A 39 6.97 12.83 5.80
CA VAL A 39 7.17 12.76 4.34
C VAL A 39 6.60 11.47 3.76
N ILE A 40 6.66 10.38 4.53
CA ILE A 40 6.09 9.09 4.14
C ILE A 40 5.00 8.68 5.11
N LYS A 41 3.97 8.02 4.58
CA LYS A 41 2.87 7.46 5.36
C LYS A 41 2.40 6.16 4.69
N SER A 42 1.51 5.46 5.36
CA SER A 42 0.78 4.34 4.78
C SER A 42 -0.62 4.30 5.40
N ILE A 43 -1.38 3.27 5.11
CA ILE A 43 -2.75 3.15 5.62
C ILE A 43 -2.90 1.89 6.48
N ASP A 44 -3.97 1.85 7.27
CA ASP A 44 -4.31 0.73 8.14
C ASP A 44 -4.39 -0.61 7.40
N LYS A 45 -4.91 -0.61 6.18
CA LYS A 45 -5.02 -1.82 5.35
C LYS A 45 -3.66 -2.38 4.95
N VAL A 46 -2.68 -1.51 4.68
CA VAL A 46 -1.31 -1.93 4.37
C VAL A 46 -0.66 -2.58 5.59
N LYS A 47 -0.84 -2.02 6.78
CA LYS A 47 -0.33 -2.61 8.02
C LYS A 47 -0.86 -4.03 8.20
N LYS A 48 -2.16 -4.23 7.97
CA LYS A 48 -2.78 -5.54 8.08
C LYS A 48 -2.17 -6.53 7.09
N GLU A 49 -2.00 -6.14 5.82
CA GLU A 49 -1.39 -7.01 4.81
C GLU A 49 0.04 -7.41 5.19
N VAL A 50 0.84 -6.46 5.65
CA VAL A 50 2.23 -6.73 6.03
C VAL A 50 2.28 -7.71 7.21
N CYS A 51 1.41 -7.55 8.19
CA CYS A 51 1.36 -8.43 9.35
C CYS A 51 0.86 -9.83 9.01
N ASP A 52 -0.06 -9.95 8.03
CA ASP A 52 -0.66 -11.24 7.66
C ASP A 52 0.21 -12.05 6.69
N ILE A 53 0.89 -11.37 5.75
CA ILE A 53 1.55 -12.02 4.62
C ILE A 53 3.07 -12.07 4.80
N GLY A 54 3.68 -11.04 5.40
CA GLY A 54 5.12 -10.96 5.59
C GLY A 54 5.62 -11.90 6.67
N ASN A 55 6.88 -11.74 7.06
CA ASN A 55 7.42 -12.42 8.24
C ASN A 55 6.88 -11.70 9.47
N PRO A 56 5.87 -12.27 10.18
CA PRO A 56 5.13 -11.52 11.19
C PRO A 56 5.94 -11.14 12.42
N ASP A 57 7.02 -11.89 12.74
CA ASP A 57 7.69 -11.71 14.00
C ASP A 57 8.55 -10.45 14.05
N LYS A 58 9.43 -10.25 13.07
CA LYS A 58 10.36 -9.11 13.05
C LYS A 58 9.77 -7.86 12.42
N LEU A 59 9.16 -8.00 11.25
CA LEU A 59 8.64 -6.86 10.51
C LEU A 59 7.45 -6.22 11.23
N ALA A 60 6.51 -7.03 11.71
CA ALA A 60 5.36 -6.53 12.47
C ALA A 60 5.79 -5.78 13.73
N ASN A 61 6.76 -6.33 14.47
CA ASN A 61 7.28 -5.66 15.65
C ASN A 61 7.93 -4.32 15.31
N TRP A 62 8.72 -4.27 14.24
CA TRP A 62 9.35 -3.03 13.80
C TRP A 62 8.30 -1.97 13.45
N LEU A 63 7.23 -2.36 12.75
CA LEU A 63 6.16 -1.45 12.38
C LEU A 63 5.39 -0.92 13.60
N GLU A 64 5.25 -1.72 14.65
CA GLU A 64 4.54 -1.30 15.86
C GLU A 64 5.39 -0.46 16.80
N THR A 65 6.70 -0.74 16.89
CA THR A 65 7.56 -0.12 17.90
C THR A 65 8.44 0.99 17.34
N ASP A 66 8.98 0.82 16.15
CA ASP A 66 10.00 1.72 15.63
C ASP A 66 9.47 2.84 14.75
N ILE A 67 8.44 2.55 13.92
CA ILE A 67 7.97 3.54 12.96
C ILE A 67 6.93 4.50 13.53
N GLY A 68 6.31 4.16 14.65
CA GLY A 68 5.33 5.01 15.31
C GLY A 68 3.89 4.77 14.86
N LYS A 69 2.95 5.17 15.72
CA LYS A 69 1.52 4.90 15.52
C LYS A 69 0.89 5.74 14.43
N ASP A 70 1.40 6.95 14.21
CA ASP A 70 0.81 7.92 13.29
C ASP A 70 1.18 7.65 11.84
N PHE A 71 2.10 6.71 11.59
CA PHE A 71 2.50 6.35 10.24
C PHE A 71 1.36 5.69 9.46
N PHE A 72 0.62 4.78 10.10
CA PHE A 72 -0.51 4.10 9.47
C PHE A 72 -1.80 4.86 9.78
N VAL A 73 -2.33 5.54 8.76
CA VAL A 73 -3.53 6.35 8.91
C VAL A 73 -4.79 5.54 8.62
N ASP A 74 -5.90 5.91 9.23
CA ASP A 74 -7.21 5.29 8.99
C ASP A 74 -7.73 5.68 7.61
N SER A 75 -8.01 4.70 6.77
CA SER A 75 -8.53 4.90 5.42
C SER A 75 -10.06 4.97 5.35
N SER A 76 -10.76 4.68 6.44
CA SER A 76 -12.23 4.65 6.45
C SER A 76 -12.89 5.94 5.96
N PRO A 77 -12.37 7.15 6.25
CA PRO A 77 -12.95 8.38 5.71
C PRO A 77 -12.89 8.49 4.19
N CYS A 78 -12.13 7.64 3.51
CA CYS A 78 -12.00 7.65 2.04
C CYS A 78 -13.03 6.77 1.34
N ILE A 79 -14.08 6.32 2.03
CA ILE A 79 -15.09 5.42 1.45
C ILE A 79 -15.79 6.03 0.23
N ASP A 80 -15.95 7.33 0.18
CA ASP A 80 -16.55 8.04 -0.95
C ASP A 80 -15.70 7.86 -2.22
N VAL A 81 -14.37 8.02 -2.11
CA VAL A 81 -13.45 7.81 -3.23
C VAL A 81 -13.32 6.31 -3.56
N TYR A 82 -13.36 5.45 -2.54
CA TYR A 82 -13.39 4.01 -2.76
C TYR A 82 -14.60 3.61 -3.63
N ALA A 83 -15.76 4.21 -3.37
CA ALA A 83 -16.95 3.95 -4.19
C ALA A 83 -16.76 4.35 -5.65
N GLU A 84 -16.06 5.45 -5.91
CA GLU A 84 -15.72 5.86 -7.28
C GLU A 84 -14.80 4.83 -7.96
N ILE A 85 -13.82 4.31 -7.23
CA ILE A 85 -12.90 3.28 -7.74
C ILE A 85 -13.66 1.99 -8.00
N ALA A 86 -14.59 1.61 -7.14
CA ALA A 86 -15.44 0.44 -7.34
C ALA A 86 -16.29 0.58 -8.60
N HIS A 87 -16.85 1.75 -8.84
CA HIS A 87 -17.62 2.02 -10.05
C HIS A 87 -16.74 1.91 -11.30
N TRP A 88 -15.54 2.50 -11.30
CA TRP A 88 -14.59 2.38 -12.39
C TRP A 88 -14.24 0.92 -12.68
N THR A 89 -13.96 0.15 -11.62
CA THR A 89 -13.62 -1.27 -11.73
C THR A 89 -14.74 -2.05 -12.39
N ASN A 90 -15.98 -1.88 -11.92
CA ASN A 90 -17.12 -2.62 -12.44
C ASN A 90 -17.50 -2.20 -13.88
N SER A 91 -17.18 -0.98 -14.26
CA SER A 91 -17.45 -0.45 -15.59
C SER A 91 -16.38 -0.81 -16.62
N ASN A 92 -15.23 -1.33 -16.17
CA ASN A 92 -14.10 -1.61 -17.05
C ASN A 92 -14.21 -3.04 -17.61
N SER A 93 -14.45 -3.16 -18.91
CA SER A 93 -14.64 -4.46 -19.57
C SER A 93 -13.34 -5.22 -19.84
N GLN A 94 -12.18 -4.59 -19.67
CA GLN A 94 -10.89 -5.23 -19.89
C GLN A 94 -10.62 -6.39 -18.92
N TYR A 95 -11.07 -6.27 -17.68
CA TYR A 95 -10.74 -7.23 -16.61
C TYR A 95 -11.78 -8.31 -16.47
N THR A 96 -11.32 -9.50 -16.06
CA THR A 96 -12.23 -10.62 -15.75
C THR A 96 -13.04 -10.31 -14.48
N GLN A 97 -14.17 -10.98 -14.31
CA GLN A 97 -15.00 -10.84 -13.12
C GLN A 97 -14.23 -11.26 -11.85
N PHE A 98 -13.38 -12.27 -11.97
CA PHE A 98 -12.51 -12.69 -10.85
C PHE A 98 -11.53 -11.58 -10.46
N ALA A 99 -10.88 -10.92 -11.46
CA ALA A 99 -9.97 -9.82 -11.18
C ALA A 99 -10.67 -8.65 -10.49
N LYS A 100 -11.89 -8.32 -10.90
CA LYS A 100 -12.70 -7.27 -10.27
C LYS A 100 -13.04 -7.61 -8.82
N SER A 101 -13.48 -8.84 -8.57
CA SER A 101 -13.83 -9.30 -7.23
C SER A 101 -12.62 -9.31 -6.30
N GLU A 102 -11.46 -9.74 -6.81
CA GLU A 102 -10.22 -9.73 -6.05
C GLU A 102 -9.79 -8.31 -5.68
N PHE A 103 -9.82 -7.38 -6.66
CA PHE A 103 -9.42 -6.00 -6.44
C PHE A 103 -10.31 -5.30 -5.41
N LEU A 104 -11.62 -5.59 -5.42
CA LEU A 104 -12.58 -4.98 -4.50
C LEU A 104 -12.79 -5.77 -3.21
N SER A 105 -11.94 -6.77 -2.95
CA SER A 105 -11.96 -7.50 -1.68
C SER A 105 -11.69 -6.53 -0.52
N THR A 106 -12.46 -6.66 0.57
CA THR A 106 -12.32 -5.78 1.73
C THR A 106 -10.96 -5.88 2.41
N ASP A 107 -10.25 -6.99 2.21
CA ASP A 107 -8.95 -7.22 2.81
C ASP A 107 -7.79 -6.73 1.95
N LEU A 108 -8.05 -6.32 0.71
CA LEU A 108 -7.00 -5.82 -0.18
C LEU A 108 -6.78 -4.32 0.05
N ALA A 109 -5.52 -3.95 0.28
CA ALA A 109 -5.17 -2.55 0.55
C ALA A 109 -5.17 -1.67 -0.70
N ASP A 110 -4.93 -2.23 -1.88
CA ASP A 110 -4.70 -1.48 -3.11
C ASP A 110 -5.76 -0.42 -3.42
N PRO A 111 -7.07 -0.74 -3.47
CA PRO A 111 -8.07 0.29 -3.78
C PRO A 111 -8.18 1.35 -2.68
N TRP A 112 -7.98 0.98 -1.42
CA TRP A 112 -8.00 1.93 -0.31
C TRP A 112 -6.79 2.86 -0.34
N LEU A 113 -5.64 2.35 -0.73
CA LEU A 113 -4.42 3.14 -0.91
C LEU A 113 -4.61 4.20 -2.01
N ILE A 114 -5.19 3.80 -3.12
CA ILE A 114 -5.52 4.69 -4.23
C ILE A 114 -6.55 5.74 -3.79
N ALA A 115 -7.57 5.33 -3.05
CA ALA A 115 -8.60 6.24 -2.55
C ALA A 115 -8.02 7.31 -1.62
N TYR A 116 -7.15 6.90 -0.71
CA TYR A 116 -6.48 7.84 0.19
C TYR A 116 -5.59 8.81 -0.58
N ALA A 117 -4.81 8.30 -1.52
CA ALA A 117 -3.91 9.11 -2.34
C ALA A 117 -4.68 10.16 -3.14
N LYS A 118 -5.79 9.78 -3.76
CA LYS A 118 -6.63 10.70 -4.52
C LYS A 118 -7.25 11.77 -3.63
N LYS A 119 -7.82 11.36 -2.51
CA LYS A 119 -8.50 12.29 -1.59
C LYS A 119 -7.55 13.30 -0.97
N ASN A 120 -6.33 12.87 -0.63
CA ASN A 120 -5.35 13.68 0.09
C ASN A 120 -4.19 14.16 -0.79
N ASN A 121 -4.28 13.92 -2.10
CA ASN A 121 -3.27 14.34 -3.08
C ASN A 121 -1.87 13.83 -2.74
N CYS A 122 -1.75 12.53 -2.48
CA CYS A 122 -0.48 11.88 -2.16
C CYS A 122 0.05 11.09 -3.36
N VAL A 123 1.34 10.75 -3.33
CA VAL A 123 2.00 9.92 -4.34
C VAL A 123 2.14 8.50 -3.79
N ILE A 124 1.73 7.49 -4.56
CA ILE A 124 1.88 6.09 -4.17
C ILE A 124 3.23 5.56 -4.62
N VAL A 125 3.95 4.92 -3.70
CA VAL A 125 5.22 4.22 -3.97
C VAL A 125 4.95 2.72 -3.94
N THR A 126 5.14 2.06 -5.08
CA THR A 126 4.88 0.63 -5.22
C THR A 126 5.94 -0.02 -6.12
N HIS A 127 6.13 -1.33 -5.96
CA HIS A 127 6.94 -2.13 -6.87
C HIS A 127 6.16 -2.65 -8.08
N GLU A 128 4.84 -2.44 -8.12
CA GLU A 128 4.04 -2.86 -9.26
C GLU A 128 4.39 -2.02 -10.49
N THR A 129 4.49 -2.70 -11.65
CA THR A 129 4.74 -2.05 -12.93
C THR A 129 3.47 -2.02 -13.76
N SER A 130 3.34 -1.00 -14.60
CA SER A 130 2.18 -0.87 -15.48
C SER A 130 2.14 -2.01 -16.50
N GLN A 131 0.96 -2.62 -16.64
CA GLN A 131 0.66 -3.65 -17.65
C GLN A 131 -0.74 -3.36 -18.20
N PRO A 132 -0.87 -2.39 -19.14
CA PRO A 132 -2.18 -1.91 -19.57
C PRO A 132 -3.08 -2.97 -20.21
N GLU A 133 -2.51 -4.04 -20.74
CA GLU A 133 -3.24 -5.09 -21.45
C GLU A 133 -3.61 -6.28 -20.56
N ILE A 134 -3.23 -6.27 -19.28
CA ILE A 134 -3.52 -7.38 -18.39
C ILE A 134 -5.02 -7.49 -18.11
N LYS A 135 -5.56 -8.71 -18.11
CA LYS A 135 -6.99 -8.98 -17.87
C LYS A 135 -7.25 -9.71 -16.57
N LYS A 136 -6.25 -10.40 -16.06
CA LYS A 136 -6.38 -11.32 -14.91
C LYS A 136 -6.22 -10.64 -13.56
N ARG A 137 -5.71 -9.42 -13.53
CA ARG A 137 -5.46 -8.67 -12.31
C ARG A 137 -5.54 -7.17 -12.56
N ILE A 138 -6.08 -6.44 -11.60
CA ILE A 138 -6.07 -4.97 -11.61
C ILE A 138 -4.88 -4.52 -10.76
N LYS A 139 -3.96 -3.79 -11.37
CA LYS A 139 -2.76 -3.28 -10.70
C LYS A 139 -2.92 -1.80 -10.34
N ILE A 140 -2.15 -1.36 -9.33
CA ILE A 140 -2.20 0.03 -8.87
C ILE A 140 -1.95 1.03 -10.01
N PRO A 141 -0.92 0.89 -10.87
CA PRO A 141 -0.68 1.87 -11.93
C PRO A 141 -1.87 2.05 -12.88
N GLU A 142 -2.58 1.00 -13.24
CA GLU A 142 -3.74 1.08 -14.14
C GLU A 142 -4.95 1.72 -13.48
N ALA A 143 -5.12 1.50 -12.17
CA ALA A 143 -6.24 2.07 -11.41
C ALA A 143 -6.02 3.54 -11.01
N CYS A 144 -4.78 3.98 -10.99
CA CYS A 144 -4.46 5.38 -10.81
C CYS A 144 -4.72 6.14 -12.09
#